data_8e16ee06f8ad94205a5e9038f319cc7d
#
_entry.id   8e16ee06f8ad94205a5e9038f319cc7d
#
_cell.length_a   1.000
_cell.length_b   1.000
_cell.length_c   1.000
_cell.angle_alpha   90.00
_cell.angle_beta   90.00
_cell.angle_gamma   90.00
#
_symmetry.space_group_name_H-M   'P 1'
#
loop_
_entity.id
_entity.type
_entity.pdbx_description
1 polymer ?
#
loop_
_entity_poly.entity_id
_entity_poly.type
_entity_poly.pdbx_seq_one_letter_code
_entity_poly.pdbx_strand_id
1 'polypeptide(L)'
;MNWTVSRQDLPLSTPFGISRGTSEVCECVLVEVTHQGTTGHGAVTPSAYFGETAETVAETLPDVLAAVDEVGDPHVSQRIERACHEVAPDQPAARSAVGIAVADWTARALGVPLYRQWGLDPARVPPTSYTVGI
;
A
#
# COMPACT_ATOMS: atom_id res chain seq x y z
N MET A 1 0.15 -4.14 -17.14
CA MET A 1 -0.04 -2.87 -16.41
C MET A 1 1.26 -2.09 -16.42
N ASN A 2 1.25 -0.78 -16.16
CA ASN A 2 2.48 0.00 -16.06
C ASN A 2 2.66 0.44 -14.59
N TRP A 3 3.79 0.08 -13.98
CA TRP A 3 4.06 0.29 -12.57
C TRP A 3 5.18 1.30 -12.36
N THR A 4 5.04 2.13 -11.34
CA THR A 4 6.10 2.99 -10.82
C THR A 4 6.26 2.74 -9.33
N VAL A 5 7.49 2.51 -8.90
CA VAL A 5 7.85 2.35 -7.49
C VAL A 5 8.82 3.45 -7.11
N SER A 6 8.56 4.13 -5.99
CA SER A 6 9.48 5.13 -5.47
C SER A 6 9.57 5.04 -3.94
N ARG A 7 10.75 5.35 -3.40
CA ARG A 7 10.96 5.56 -1.96
C ARG A 7 10.97 7.04 -1.67
N GLN A 8 10.32 7.42 -0.58
CA GLN A 8 10.29 8.82 -0.11
C GLN A 8 10.52 8.87 1.39
N ASP A 9 11.45 9.71 1.78
CA ASP A 9 11.70 10.06 3.17
C ASP A 9 10.93 11.33 3.49
N LEU A 10 9.87 11.20 4.28
CA LEU A 10 9.00 12.29 4.68
C LEU A 10 9.42 12.81 6.05
N PRO A 11 10.06 13.99 6.16
CA PRO A 11 10.44 14.54 7.45
C PRO A 11 9.19 14.86 8.26
N LEU A 12 9.19 14.47 9.53
CA LEU A 12 8.11 14.76 10.45
C LEU A 12 8.24 16.21 10.96
N SER A 13 7.13 16.93 11.04
CA SER A 13 7.11 18.29 11.60
C SER A 13 7.47 18.34 13.10
N THR A 14 7.27 17.23 13.79
CA THR A 14 7.67 16.99 15.18
C THR A 14 8.12 15.55 15.29
N PRO A 15 9.25 15.26 15.96
CA PRO A 15 9.68 13.89 16.20
C PRO A 15 8.56 13.06 16.85
N PHE A 16 8.36 11.86 16.36
CA PHE A 16 7.37 10.94 16.91
C PHE A 16 8.07 9.90 17.78
N GLY A 17 7.86 10.00 19.10
CA GLY A 17 8.45 9.10 20.10
C GLY A 17 7.44 8.13 20.68
N ILE A 18 7.84 6.87 20.82
CA ILE A 18 7.14 5.82 21.56
C ILE A 18 8.16 5.06 22.41
N SER A 19 7.73 4.16 23.27
CA SER A 19 8.62 3.36 24.15
C SER A 19 9.70 2.55 23.40
N ARG A 20 9.54 2.35 22.08
CA ARG A 20 10.46 1.59 21.21
C ARG A 20 11.46 2.45 20.46
N GLY A 21 11.33 3.76 20.48
CA GLY A 21 12.22 4.68 19.78
C GLY A 21 11.55 5.97 19.36
N THR A 22 12.35 6.86 18.82
CA THR A 22 11.90 8.13 18.25
C THR A 22 12.29 8.18 16.77
N SER A 23 11.34 8.59 15.92
CA SER A 23 11.56 8.80 14.49
C SER A 23 11.40 10.28 14.15
N GLU A 24 12.29 10.80 13.32
CA GLU A 24 12.23 12.16 12.74
C GLU A 24 11.81 12.11 11.27
N VAL A 25 11.84 10.92 10.68
CA VAL A 25 11.53 10.67 9.26
C VAL A 25 10.57 9.49 9.17
N CYS A 26 9.60 9.60 8.27
CA CYS A 26 8.72 8.52 7.86
C CYS A 26 9.22 7.98 6.51
N GLU A 27 9.86 6.81 6.51
CA GLU A 27 10.29 6.13 5.29
C GLU A 27 9.07 5.48 4.62
N CYS A 28 8.74 5.95 3.42
CA CYS A 28 7.55 5.53 2.69
C CYS A 28 7.93 4.88 1.36
N VAL A 29 7.22 3.81 1.00
CA VAL A 29 7.29 3.23 -0.35
C VAL A 29 5.96 3.50 -1.05
N LEU A 30 6.04 4.13 -2.22
CA LEU A 30 4.90 4.45 -3.08
C LEU A 30 4.88 3.50 -4.26
N VAL A 31 3.70 3.02 -4.61
CA VAL A 31 3.44 2.19 -5.78
C VAL A 31 2.31 2.84 -6.58
N GLU A 32 2.55 3.06 -7.86
CA GLU A 32 1.54 3.53 -8.80
C GLU A 32 1.29 2.45 -9.85
N VAL A 33 0.05 2.24 -10.19
CA VAL A 33 -0.38 1.39 -11.31
C VAL A 33 -1.14 2.22 -12.32
N THR A 34 -0.69 2.23 -13.56
CA THR A 34 -1.42 2.84 -14.67
C THR A 34 -1.89 1.75 -15.63
N HIS A 35 -3.18 1.71 -15.87
CA HIS A 35 -3.81 0.79 -16.81
C HIS A 35 -5.02 1.46 -17.48
N GLN A 36 -5.15 1.33 -18.80
CA GLN A 36 -6.25 1.90 -19.59
C GLN A 36 -6.50 3.40 -19.31
N GLY A 37 -5.44 4.19 -19.13
CA GLY A 37 -5.51 5.63 -18.92
C GLY A 37 -5.91 6.08 -17.50
N THR A 38 -6.11 5.13 -16.58
CA THR A 38 -6.37 5.41 -15.16
C THR A 38 -5.13 5.08 -14.34
N THR A 39 -4.83 5.89 -13.31
CA THR A 39 -3.73 5.65 -12.37
C THR A 39 -4.29 5.46 -10.97
N GLY A 40 -3.88 4.39 -10.31
CA GLY A 40 -4.12 4.12 -8.89
C GLY A 40 -2.83 4.22 -8.07
N HIS A 41 -2.95 4.59 -6.81
CA HIS A 41 -1.83 4.86 -5.92
C HIS A 41 -1.93 4.00 -4.65
N GLY A 42 -0.81 3.44 -4.25
CA GLY A 42 -0.64 2.77 -2.97
C GLY A 42 0.59 3.30 -2.24
N ALA A 43 0.53 3.33 -0.92
CA ALA A 43 1.64 3.76 -0.10
C ALA A 43 1.72 2.90 1.16
N VAL A 44 2.93 2.61 1.60
CA VAL A 44 3.18 1.92 2.87
C VAL A 44 4.37 2.53 3.58
N THR A 45 4.30 2.49 4.91
CA THR A 45 5.41 2.78 5.81
C THR A 45 5.75 1.47 6.52
N PRO A 46 6.75 0.72 6.04
CA PRO A 46 7.14 -0.56 6.63
C PRO A 46 7.62 -0.38 8.08
N SER A 47 7.49 -1.42 8.87
CA SER A 47 7.92 -1.38 10.26
C SER A 47 8.94 -2.48 10.55
N ALA A 48 10.11 -2.08 11.04
CA ALA A 48 11.15 -3.00 11.49
C ALA A 48 10.68 -3.96 12.60
N TYR A 49 9.60 -3.60 13.30
CA TYR A 49 8.96 -4.49 14.28
C TYR A 49 8.42 -5.78 13.64
N PHE A 50 8.00 -5.71 12.37
CA PHE A 50 7.53 -6.86 11.59
C PHE A 50 8.62 -7.43 10.67
N GLY A 51 9.88 -6.96 10.81
CA GLY A 51 10.99 -7.42 9.99
C GLY A 51 11.06 -6.80 8.59
N GLU A 52 10.29 -5.73 8.33
CA GLU A 52 10.26 -5.06 7.04
C GLU A 52 10.84 -3.64 7.13
N THR A 53 11.52 -3.23 6.08
CA THR A 53 12.06 -1.88 5.88
C THR A 53 11.64 -1.35 4.50
N ALA A 54 11.77 -0.05 4.26
CA ALA A 54 11.51 0.52 2.94
C ALA A 54 12.43 -0.09 1.86
N GLU A 55 13.63 -0.54 2.25
CA GLU A 55 14.57 -1.21 1.35
C GLU A 55 14.07 -2.62 0.99
N THR A 56 13.76 -3.47 1.98
CA THR A 56 13.29 -4.84 1.73
C THR A 56 11.98 -4.86 0.93
N VAL A 57 11.09 -3.90 1.19
CA VAL A 57 9.85 -3.73 0.41
C VAL A 57 10.18 -3.37 -1.05
N ALA A 58 11.07 -2.40 -1.27
CA ALA A 58 11.44 -1.97 -2.62
C ALA A 58 12.14 -3.10 -3.40
N GLU A 59 12.95 -3.93 -2.74
CA GLU A 59 13.62 -5.10 -3.33
C GLU A 59 12.64 -6.22 -3.71
N THR A 60 11.57 -6.39 -2.92
CA THR A 60 10.56 -7.45 -3.15
C THR A 60 9.54 -7.06 -4.23
N LEU A 61 9.23 -5.77 -4.35
CA LEU A 61 8.19 -5.29 -5.27
C LEU A 61 8.35 -5.74 -6.72
N PRO A 62 9.53 -5.78 -7.35
CA PRO A 62 9.67 -6.23 -8.75
C PRO A 62 9.06 -7.62 -8.99
N ASP A 63 9.29 -8.58 -8.11
CA ASP A 63 8.76 -9.94 -8.24
C ASP A 63 7.24 -9.96 -8.02
N VAL A 64 6.75 -9.21 -7.04
CA VAL A 64 5.32 -9.06 -6.77
C VAL A 64 4.60 -8.45 -7.97
N LEU A 65 5.15 -7.39 -8.56
CA LEU A 65 4.56 -6.70 -9.71
C LEU A 65 4.56 -7.59 -10.96
N ALA A 66 5.61 -8.39 -11.18
CA ALA A 66 5.66 -9.37 -12.26
C ALA A 66 4.54 -10.40 -12.13
N ALA A 67 4.32 -10.95 -10.93
CA ALA A 67 3.24 -11.89 -10.67
C ALA A 67 1.84 -11.28 -10.88
N VAL A 68 1.66 -10.00 -10.54
CA VAL A 68 0.41 -9.28 -10.80
C VAL A 68 0.20 -9.04 -12.29
N ASP A 69 1.26 -8.74 -13.04
CA ASP A 69 1.16 -8.58 -14.50
C ASP A 69 0.76 -9.87 -15.22
N GLU A 70 1.15 -11.05 -14.71
CA GLU A 70 0.69 -12.34 -15.22
C GLU A 70 -0.82 -12.56 -15.00
N VAL A 71 -1.41 -11.97 -13.95
CA VAL A 71 -2.87 -11.99 -13.77
C VAL A 71 -3.58 -11.20 -14.87
N GLY A 72 -3.00 -10.08 -15.30
CA GLY A 72 -3.37 -9.31 -16.48
C GLY A 72 -4.61 -8.42 -16.35
N ASP A 73 -5.45 -8.63 -15.34
CA ASP A 73 -6.68 -7.87 -15.10
C ASP A 73 -6.72 -7.31 -13.66
N PRO A 74 -6.61 -5.99 -13.47
CA PRO A 74 -6.63 -5.38 -12.14
C PRO A 74 -7.99 -5.45 -11.42
N HIS A 75 -9.07 -5.83 -12.11
CA HIS A 75 -10.38 -6.01 -11.46
C HIS A 75 -10.47 -7.32 -10.64
N VAL A 76 -9.62 -8.29 -10.89
CA VAL A 76 -9.67 -9.60 -10.22
C VAL A 76 -8.82 -9.63 -8.95
N SER A 77 -9.16 -8.76 -8.00
CA SER A 77 -8.39 -8.49 -6.78
C SER A 77 -8.01 -9.75 -5.99
N GLN A 78 -8.90 -10.75 -5.92
CA GLN A 78 -8.61 -12.01 -5.21
C GLN A 78 -7.48 -12.83 -5.88
N ARG A 79 -7.39 -12.79 -7.22
CA ARG A 79 -6.29 -13.46 -7.93
C ARG A 79 -4.98 -12.69 -7.74
N ILE A 80 -5.04 -11.36 -7.74
CA ILE A 80 -3.90 -10.49 -7.46
C ILE A 80 -3.37 -10.74 -6.05
N GLU A 81 -4.25 -10.74 -5.04
CA GLU A 81 -3.88 -11.00 -3.65
C GLU A 81 -3.19 -12.37 -3.50
N ARG A 82 -3.74 -13.40 -4.14
CA ARG A 82 -3.14 -14.74 -4.14
C ARG A 82 -1.75 -14.73 -4.78
N ALA A 83 -1.59 -14.14 -5.97
CA ALA A 83 -0.32 -14.05 -6.67
C ALA A 83 0.73 -13.32 -5.82
N CYS A 84 0.36 -12.18 -5.22
CA CYS A 84 1.23 -11.46 -4.30
C CYS A 84 1.64 -12.31 -3.08
N HIS A 85 0.71 -13.09 -2.53
CA HIS A 85 0.98 -13.93 -1.36
C HIS A 85 1.90 -15.12 -1.69
N GLU A 86 1.75 -15.72 -2.85
CA GLU A 86 2.59 -16.83 -3.31
C GLU A 86 4.05 -16.42 -3.51
N VAL A 87 4.29 -15.19 -4.00
CA VAL A 87 5.63 -14.67 -4.26
C VAL A 87 6.28 -14.07 -3.00
N ALA A 88 5.51 -13.38 -2.18
CA ALA A 88 6.01 -12.63 -1.03
C ALA A 88 5.22 -12.92 0.26
N PRO A 89 5.18 -14.18 0.75
CA PRO A 89 4.38 -14.57 1.92
C PRO A 89 4.78 -13.79 3.18
N ASP A 90 6.06 -13.52 3.37
CA ASP A 90 6.64 -12.88 4.55
C ASP A 90 6.86 -11.36 4.40
N GLN A 91 6.29 -10.74 3.34
CA GLN A 91 6.42 -9.32 3.05
C GLN A 91 5.03 -8.64 2.95
N PRO A 92 4.28 -8.55 4.06
CA PRO A 92 2.93 -7.98 4.06
C PRO A 92 2.87 -6.52 3.63
N ALA A 93 3.91 -5.70 3.90
CA ALA A 93 3.93 -4.31 3.46
C ALA A 93 4.03 -4.20 1.93
N ALA A 94 4.88 -5.01 1.28
CA ALA A 94 4.97 -5.03 -0.18
C ALA A 94 3.62 -5.41 -0.82
N ARG A 95 2.97 -6.47 -0.31
CA ARG A 95 1.64 -6.88 -0.78
C ARG A 95 0.58 -5.81 -0.55
N SER A 96 0.62 -5.16 0.61
CA SER A 96 -0.32 -4.08 0.96
C SER A 96 -0.18 -2.89 0.02
N ALA A 97 1.04 -2.46 -0.30
CA ALA A 97 1.28 -1.37 -1.24
C ALA A 97 0.61 -1.63 -2.60
N VAL A 98 0.78 -2.83 -3.13
CA VAL A 98 0.18 -3.24 -4.40
C VAL A 98 -1.35 -3.36 -4.29
N GLY A 99 -1.86 -3.98 -3.22
CA GLY A 99 -3.30 -4.11 -2.98
C GLY A 99 -4.02 -2.78 -2.87
N ILE A 100 -3.41 -1.79 -2.20
CA ILE A 100 -3.94 -0.42 -2.10
C ILE A 100 -3.95 0.25 -3.48
N ALA A 101 -2.84 0.15 -4.25
CA ALA A 101 -2.76 0.74 -5.59
C ALA A 101 -3.83 0.17 -6.54
N VAL A 102 -4.04 -1.14 -6.52
CA VAL A 102 -5.05 -1.82 -7.33
C VAL A 102 -6.47 -1.43 -6.89
N ALA A 103 -6.73 -1.34 -5.59
CA ALA A 103 -8.03 -0.93 -5.07
C ALA A 103 -8.37 0.53 -5.46
N ASP A 104 -7.40 1.45 -5.33
CA ASP A 104 -7.55 2.84 -5.75
C ASP A 104 -7.78 2.94 -7.27
N TRP A 105 -6.99 2.18 -8.06
CA TRP A 105 -7.17 2.11 -9.50
C TRP A 105 -8.58 1.63 -9.86
N THR A 106 -9.07 0.56 -9.24
CA THR A 106 -10.39 -0.01 -9.52
C THR A 106 -11.50 0.99 -9.21
N ALA A 107 -11.44 1.66 -8.05
CA ALA A 107 -12.41 2.68 -7.68
C ALA A 107 -12.44 3.85 -8.67
N ARG A 108 -11.27 4.32 -9.10
CA ARG A 108 -11.13 5.38 -10.11
C ARG A 108 -11.64 4.96 -11.49
N ALA A 109 -11.31 3.75 -11.92
CA ALA A 109 -11.76 3.20 -13.20
C ALA A 109 -13.29 3.05 -13.23
N LEU A 110 -13.91 2.69 -12.12
CA LEU A 110 -15.37 2.62 -11.96
C LEU A 110 -16.04 4.00 -11.72
N GLY A 111 -15.26 5.05 -11.46
CA GLY A 111 -15.79 6.38 -11.14
C GLY A 111 -16.54 6.45 -9.80
N VAL A 112 -16.20 5.59 -8.84
CA VAL A 112 -16.86 5.54 -7.52
C VAL A 112 -15.83 5.68 -6.39
N PRO A 113 -16.19 6.30 -5.25
CA PRO A 113 -15.34 6.30 -4.07
C PRO A 113 -15.12 4.88 -3.54
N LEU A 114 -13.93 4.59 -3.00
CA LEU A 114 -13.54 3.27 -2.51
C LEU A 114 -14.50 2.71 -1.45
N TYR A 115 -14.98 3.54 -0.51
CA TYR A 115 -15.94 3.11 0.50
C TYR A 115 -17.25 2.61 -0.12
N ARG A 116 -17.69 3.22 -1.24
CA ARG A 116 -18.91 2.81 -1.95
C ARG A 116 -18.69 1.51 -2.71
N GLN A 117 -17.51 1.33 -3.32
CA GLN A 117 -17.12 0.06 -3.96
C GLN A 117 -17.17 -1.10 -2.96
N TRP A 118 -16.78 -0.84 -1.71
CA TRP A 118 -16.80 -1.85 -0.65
C TRP A 118 -18.14 -1.95 0.11
N GLY A 119 -19.15 -1.17 -0.29
CA GLY A 119 -20.46 -1.17 0.35
C GLY A 119 -20.46 -0.64 1.79
N LEU A 120 -19.48 0.21 2.13
CA LEU A 120 -19.36 0.78 3.47
C LEU A 120 -20.24 2.01 3.63
N ASP A 121 -20.79 2.20 4.84
CA ASP A 121 -21.59 3.37 5.22
C ASP A 121 -20.73 4.38 6.01
N PRO A 122 -20.36 5.53 5.44
CA PRO A 122 -19.55 6.53 6.13
C PRO A 122 -20.21 7.09 7.39
N ALA A 123 -21.54 7.04 7.50
CA ALA A 123 -22.26 7.48 8.71
C ALA A 123 -22.06 6.54 9.91
N ARG A 124 -21.53 5.34 9.68
CA ARG A 124 -21.27 4.32 10.70
C ARG A 124 -19.79 4.17 11.06
N VAL A 125 -18.96 5.15 10.71
CA VAL A 125 -17.54 5.15 11.11
C VAL A 125 -17.44 5.19 12.64
N PRO A 126 -16.75 4.21 13.27
CA PRO A 126 -16.57 4.23 14.72
C PRO A 126 -15.65 5.38 15.16
N PRO A 127 -15.73 5.80 16.42
CA PRO A 127 -14.73 6.72 16.97
C PRO A 127 -13.32 6.17 16.79
N THR A 128 -12.39 7.05 16.39
CA THR A 128 -10.98 6.69 16.27
C THR A 128 -10.19 7.10 17.51
N SER A 129 -9.05 6.45 17.74
CA SER A 129 -8.07 6.88 18.73
C SER A 129 -7.02 7.79 18.09
N TYR A 130 -6.54 8.75 18.87
CA TYR A 130 -5.42 9.61 18.47
C TYR A 130 -4.22 9.28 19.36
N THR A 131 -3.06 8.99 18.76
CA THR A 131 -1.84 8.74 19.52
C THR A 131 -1.15 10.05 19.84
N VAL A 132 -0.93 10.30 21.13
CA VAL A 132 -0.07 11.41 21.58
C VAL A 132 1.32 10.82 21.82
N GLY A 133 2.31 11.30 21.06
CA GLY A 133 3.72 10.97 21.26
C GLY A 133 4.26 11.54 22.58
N ILE A 134 5.27 10.92 23.14
CA ILE A 134 6.00 11.34 24.35
C ILE A 134 7.34 11.94 23.98
#